data_86484691a3d8539db622dba67095fed5
#
_entry.id   86484691a3d8539db622dba67095fed5
#
_cell.length_a   1.000
_cell.length_b   1.000
_cell.length_c   1.000
_cell.angle_alpha   90.00
_cell.angle_beta   90.00
_cell.angle_gamma   90.00
#
_symmetry.space_group_name_H-M   'P 1'
#
loop_
_entity.id
_entity.type
_entity.pdbx_description
1 polymer ?
#
loop_
_entity_poly.entity_id
_entity_poly.type
_entity_poly.pdbx_seq_one_letter_code
_entity_poly.pdbx_strand_id
1 'polypeptide(L)'
;SADSGHVAVHETGAIEATGHKVIPVSSHDGKLSVAQIKDVLKTHIDEHMVKPKLVYLSNPTELGTIYQKSELEAIYEYCQEQNLICYLDGARLGSALCCEKNDLLPSNLAQLTDVFYIGGTKMGALCGEALVINQPMLRKDFRFNMKQKGALLAKGRILGLQFSELFKDNLYFELANHANEMARLLKVGISSLGYQFMVDSDTNQIFPIIPNKIVALLETKYLFTRWDSTNRTETVIRLVTSWSTSEKAVKEFIQDLKKFTVLELRGKLMDS
;
A
#
# COMPACT_ATOMS: atom_id res chain seq x y z
N SER A 1 -13.30 4.29 1.12
CA SER A 1 -11.84 4.14 1.17
C SER A 1 -11.19 5.50 1.44
N ALA A 2 -9.92 5.50 1.86
CA ALA A 2 -9.13 6.75 1.80
C ALA A 2 -9.07 7.26 0.36
N ASP A 3 -8.92 8.59 0.17
CA ASP A 3 -8.81 9.22 -1.15
C ASP A 3 -7.53 8.80 -1.90
N SER A 4 -6.48 8.42 -1.18
CA SER A 4 -5.27 7.79 -1.72
C SER A 4 -5.41 6.30 -2.00
N GLY A 5 -6.50 5.67 -1.56
CA GLY A 5 -6.74 4.23 -1.68
C GLY A 5 -6.75 3.76 -3.14
N HIS A 6 -6.09 2.62 -3.41
CA HIS A 6 -5.88 2.12 -4.77
C HIS A 6 -7.19 1.99 -5.57
N VAL A 7 -8.28 1.54 -4.93
CA VAL A 7 -9.62 1.43 -5.54
C VAL A 7 -10.23 2.77 -5.91
N ALA A 8 -9.79 3.87 -5.30
CA ALA A 8 -10.29 5.21 -5.59
C ALA A 8 -9.57 5.87 -6.78
N VAL A 9 -8.28 5.54 -7.01
CA VAL A 9 -7.43 6.32 -7.93
C VAL A 9 -6.70 5.50 -9.01
N HIS A 10 -6.55 4.17 -8.84
CA HIS A 10 -5.69 3.37 -9.73
C HIS A 10 -6.36 2.17 -10.40
N GLU A 11 -7.68 1.94 -10.21
CA GLU A 11 -8.38 0.76 -10.73
C GLU A 11 -9.29 1.05 -11.95
N THR A 12 -9.13 2.21 -12.58
CA THR A 12 -9.85 2.56 -13.83
C THR A 12 -11.38 2.39 -13.71
N GLY A 13 -11.95 2.66 -12.53
CA GLY A 13 -13.38 2.48 -12.28
C GLY A 13 -13.82 1.01 -12.18
N ALA A 14 -12.95 0.07 -11.80
CA ALA A 14 -13.30 -1.35 -11.71
C ALA A 14 -14.41 -1.62 -10.67
N ILE A 15 -14.46 -0.86 -9.60
CA ILE A 15 -15.52 -0.96 -8.59
C ILE A 15 -16.84 -0.45 -9.17
N GLU A 16 -16.82 0.71 -9.82
CA GLU A 16 -17.98 1.34 -10.45
C GLU A 16 -18.55 0.46 -11.58
N ALA A 17 -17.69 -0.21 -12.33
CA ALA A 17 -18.11 -1.15 -13.37
C ALA A 17 -18.90 -2.36 -12.84
N THR A 18 -18.83 -2.64 -11.54
CA THR A 18 -19.65 -3.68 -10.89
C THR A 18 -20.96 -3.17 -10.31
N GLY A 19 -21.31 -1.90 -10.55
CA GLY A 19 -22.54 -1.27 -10.06
C GLY A 19 -22.41 -0.68 -8.65
N HIS A 20 -21.17 -0.49 -8.16
CA HIS A 20 -20.89 0.14 -6.87
C HIS A 20 -20.31 1.53 -7.06
N LYS A 21 -20.12 2.27 -5.97
CA LYS A 21 -19.48 3.58 -5.95
C LYS A 21 -18.44 3.60 -4.85
N VAL A 22 -17.23 4.04 -5.17
CA VAL A 22 -16.24 4.39 -4.16
C VAL A 22 -16.56 5.78 -3.60
N ILE A 23 -16.62 5.90 -2.27
CA ILE A 23 -16.71 7.18 -1.56
C ILE A 23 -15.30 7.46 -1.03
N PRO A 24 -14.52 8.34 -1.70
CA PRO A 24 -13.20 8.70 -1.22
C PRO A 24 -13.29 9.64 -0.01
N VAL A 25 -12.49 9.37 1.01
CA VAL A 25 -12.42 10.14 2.24
C VAL A 25 -11.01 10.69 2.40
N SER A 26 -10.89 12.01 2.54
CA SER A 26 -9.58 12.67 2.64
C SER A 26 -8.80 12.16 3.85
N SER A 27 -7.54 11.78 3.61
CA SER A 27 -6.64 11.27 4.62
C SER A 27 -5.20 11.70 4.33
N HIS A 28 -4.53 12.29 5.32
CA HIS A 28 -3.16 12.77 5.18
C HIS A 28 -2.10 11.65 5.24
N ASP A 29 -2.44 10.53 5.87
CA ASP A 29 -1.55 9.37 6.06
C ASP A 29 -2.06 8.10 5.37
N GLY A 30 -3.18 8.20 4.62
CA GLY A 30 -3.81 7.09 3.91
C GLY A 30 -4.67 6.17 4.80
N LYS A 31 -4.73 6.41 6.12
CA LYS A 31 -5.58 5.64 7.03
C LYS A 31 -6.96 6.28 7.18
N LEU A 32 -7.98 5.45 7.39
CA LEU A 32 -9.30 5.88 7.84
C LEU A 32 -9.40 5.77 9.36
N SER A 33 -10.15 6.66 9.95
CA SER A 33 -10.55 6.62 11.36
C SER A 33 -12.05 6.35 11.50
N VAL A 34 -12.47 5.90 12.68
CA VAL A 34 -13.88 5.73 13.02
C VAL A 34 -14.66 7.04 12.86
N ALA A 35 -14.05 8.18 13.18
CA ALA A 35 -14.70 9.50 13.04
C ALA A 35 -15.05 9.80 11.58
N GLN A 36 -14.12 9.55 10.65
CA GLN A 36 -14.34 9.76 9.22
C GLN A 36 -15.42 8.82 8.67
N ILE A 37 -15.44 7.55 9.10
CA ILE A 37 -16.48 6.60 8.70
C ILE A 37 -17.85 7.06 9.21
N LYS A 38 -17.94 7.54 10.47
CA LYS A 38 -19.18 8.14 11.04
C LYS A 38 -19.66 9.32 10.22
N ASP A 39 -18.79 10.19 9.76
CA ASP A 39 -19.18 11.37 8.99
C ASP A 39 -19.72 11.00 7.59
N VAL A 40 -19.14 9.97 6.95
CA VAL A 40 -19.70 9.42 5.71
C VAL A 40 -21.12 8.88 5.95
N LEU A 41 -21.35 8.11 7.01
CA LEU A 41 -22.67 7.55 7.31
C LEU A 41 -23.70 8.63 7.63
N LYS A 42 -23.32 9.72 8.31
CA LYS A 42 -24.20 10.86 8.60
C LYS A 42 -24.63 11.63 7.35
N THR A 43 -23.82 11.61 6.30
CA THR A 43 -24.09 12.35 5.07
C THR A 43 -24.80 11.52 3.99
N HIS A 44 -24.85 10.19 4.14
CA HIS A 44 -25.49 9.27 3.17
C HIS A 44 -26.74 8.62 3.78
N ILE A 45 -27.79 9.42 3.96
CA ILE A 45 -28.96 9.07 4.79
C ILE A 45 -30.28 8.89 4.02
N ASP A 46 -30.34 9.24 2.74
CA ASP A 46 -31.57 9.18 1.95
C ASP A 46 -31.44 8.30 0.70
N GLU A 47 -32.57 8.04 0.05
CA GLU A 47 -32.69 7.15 -1.12
C GLU A 47 -32.07 7.70 -2.40
N HIS A 48 -31.68 8.97 -2.45
CA HIS A 48 -30.99 9.58 -3.58
C HIS A 48 -29.48 9.34 -3.52
N MET A 49 -28.97 8.83 -2.41
CA MET A 49 -27.56 8.60 -2.16
C MET A 49 -27.21 7.11 -2.17
N VAL A 50 -25.97 6.80 -2.56
CA VAL A 50 -25.46 5.43 -2.44
C VAL A 50 -25.30 5.09 -0.97
N LYS A 51 -25.94 4.01 -0.52
CA LYS A 51 -25.82 3.54 0.87
C LYS A 51 -24.46 2.88 1.11
N PRO A 52 -23.63 3.40 2.02
CA PRO A 52 -22.36 2.75 2.38
C PRO A 52 -22.59 1.33 2.94
N LYS A 53 -21.80 0.36 2.50
CA LYS A 53 -21.93 -1.06 2.90
C LYS A 53 -20.60 -1.72 3.23
N LEU A 54 -19.51 -1.12 2.78
CA LEU A 54 -18.17 -1.67 2.95
C LEU A 54 -17.17 -0.57 3.27
N VAL A 55 -16.33 -0.80 4.26
CA VAL A 55 -15.13 0.00 4.56
C VAL A 55 -13.94 -0.71 3.96
N TYR A 56 -13.24 -0.04 3.05
CA TYR A 56 -12.05 -0.56 2.40
C TYR A 56 -10.81 0.09 3.01
N LEU A 57 -9.94 -0.73 3.57
CA LEU A 57 -8.68 -0.33 4.21
C LEU A 57 -7.52 -0.95 3.43
N SER A 58 -6.40 -0.24 3.33
CA SER A 58 -5.14 -0.80 2.80
C SER A 58 -4.12 -0.94 3.93
N ASN A 59 -3.47 -2.11 4.06
CA ASN A 59 -2.38 -2.28 5.03
C ASN A 59 -1.20 -3.06 4.42
N PRO A 60 -0.03 -2.38 4.20
CA PRO A 60 0.18 -0.94 4.43
C PRO A 60 -0.66 -0.08 3.48
N THR A 61 -0.88 1.17 3.85
CA THR A 61 -1.53 2.14 2.99
C THR A 61 -0.69 2.44 1.74
N GLU A 62 -1.24 3.11 0.77
CA GLU A 62 -0.52 3.55 -0.43
C GLU A 62 0.62 4.53 -0.12
N LEU A 63 0.56 5.18 1.05
CA LEU A 63 1.60 6.07 1.57
C LEU A 63 2.64 5.34 2.45
N GLY A 64 2.51 4.01 2.61
CA GLY A 64 3.44 3.17 3.36
C GLY A 64 3.27 3.22 4.88
N THR A 65 2.22 3.84 5.39
CA THR A 65 1.83 3.77 6.81
C THR A 65 1.11 2.46 7.11
N ILE A 66 1.02 2.09 8.37
CA ILE A 66 0.35 0.87 8.81
C ILE A 66 -0.74 1.15 9.84
N TYR A 67 -1.76 0.31 9.88
CA TYR A 67 -2.71 0.28 10.98
C TYR A 67 -2.11 -0.45 12.18
N GLN A 68 -2.21 0.18 13.35
CA GLN A 68 -1.96 -0.50 14.61
C GLN A 68 -3.17 -1.37 14.98
N LYS A 69 -2.94 -2.38 15.83
CA LYS A 69 -4.00 -3.31 16.24
C LYS A 69 -5.20 -2.57 16.83
N SER A 70 -4.98 -1.63 17.71
CA SER A 70 -6.05 -0.83 18.34
C SER A 70 -6.86 0.02 17.34
N GLU A 71 -6.22 0.53 16.29
CA GLU A 71 -6.91 1.27 15.24
C GLU A 71 -7.83 0.34 14.42
N LEU A 72 -7.32 -0.84 14.07
CA LEU A 72 -8.08 -1.83 13.31
C LEU A 72 -9.23 -2.41 14.14
N GLU A 73 -9.01 -2.69 15.43
CA GLU A 73 -10.03 -3.11 16.38
C GLU A 73 -11.19 -2.11 16.44
N ALA A 74 -10.88 -0.84 16.66
CA ALA A 74 -11.90 0.21 16.74
C ALA A 74 -12.71 0.35 15.44
N ILE A 75 -12.06 0.24 14.27
CA ILE A 75 -12.74 0.28 12.98
C ILE A 75 -13.63 -0.95 12.80
N TYR A 76 -13.11 -2.13 13.11
CA TYR A 76 -13.86 -3.38 12.95
C TYR A 76 -15.09 -3.43 13.85
N GLU A 77 -14.94 -3.09 15.14
CA GLU A 77 -16.05 -3.00 16.09
C GLU A 77 -17.14 -2.05 15.57
N TYR A 78 -16.74 -0.86 15.11
CA TYR A 78 -17.68 0.09 14.54
C TYR A 78 -18.35 -0.43 13.26
N CYS A 79 -17.62 -1.14 12.40
CA CYS A 79 -18.20 -1.78 11.21
C CYS A 79 -19.27 -2.81 11.61
N GLN A 80 -19.02 -3.63 12.63
CA GLN A 80 -20.00 -4.61 13.13
C GLN A 80 -21.26 -3.92 13.69
N GLU A 81 -21.11 -2.87 14.49
CA GLU A 81 -22.22 -2.08 15.02
C GLU A 81 -23.11 -1.47 13.91
N GLN A 82 -22.49 -1.03 12.81
CA GLN A 82 -23.18 -0.37 11.69
C GLN A 82 -23.60 -1.34 10.56
N ASN A 83 -23.36 -2.65 10.70
CA ASN A 83 -23.58 -3.65 9.64
C ASN A 83 -22.86 -3.30 8.35
N LEU A 84 -21.60 -2.85 8.47
CA LEU A 84 -20.65 -2.62 7.38
C LEU A 84 -19.68 -3.81 7.27
N ILE A 85 -19.29 -4.11 6.06
CA ILE A 85 -18.23 -5.08 5.80
C ILE A 85 -16.88 -4.38 5.97
N CYS A 86 -16.00 -4.95 6.77
CA CYS A 86 -14.62 -4.51 6.90
C CYS A 86 -13.73 -5.32 5.94
N TYR A 87 -13.21 -4.66 4.90
CA TYR A 87 -12.34 -5.25 3.89
C TYR A 87 -10.93 -4.68 4.01
N LEU A 88 -9.91 -5.54 4.06
CA LEU A 88 -8.51 -5.12 4.12
C LEU A 88 -7.75 -5.56 2.86
N ASP A 89 -7.29 -4.58 2.12
CA ASP A 89 -6.35 -4.73 1.01
C ASP A 89 -4.95 -5.02 1.57
N GLY A 90 -4.48 -6.22 1.34
CA GLY A 90 -3.15 -6.68 1.74
C GLY A 90 -2.19 -6.85 0.56
N ALA A 91 -2.26 -6.00 -0.48
CA ALA A 91 -1.39 -6.09 -1.66
C ALA A 91 0.11 -6.14 -1.31
N ARG A 92 0.50 -5.52 -0.19
CA ARG A 92 1.85 -5.56 0.40
C ARG A 92 1.82 -6.01 1.87
N LEU A 93 0.90 -6.90 2.21
CA LEU A 93 0.66 -7.31 3.60
C LEU A 93 1.92 -7.78 4.32
N GLY A 94 2.78 -8.52 3.65
CA GLY A 94 4.06 -8.94 4.22
C GLY A 94 4.91 -7.76 4.70
N SER A 95 4.96 -6.68 3.91
CA SER A 95 5.70 -5.46 4.29
C SER A 95 5.10 -4.80 5.54
N ALA A 96 3.77 -4.75 5.68
CA ALA A 96 3.13 -4.25 6.89
C ALA A 96 3.43 -5.13 8.11
N LEU A 97 3.26 -6.45 7.98
CA LEU A 97 3.44 -7.39 9.08
C LEU A 97 4.91 -7.50 9.55
N CYS A 98 5.86 -7.18 8.66
CA CYS A 98 7.29 -7.24 8.95
C CYS A 98 7.91 -5.86 9.26
N CYS A 99 7.13 -4.79 9.35
CA CYS A 99 7.70 -3.51 9.72
C CYS A 99 7.91 -3.41 11.24
N GLU A 100 8.91 -2.64 11.65
CA GLU A 100 9.33 -2.55 13.05
C GLU A 100 8.20 -2.06 13.99
N LYS A 101 7.35 -1.16 13.50
CA LYS A 101 6.23 -0.61 14.29
C LYS A 101 4.97 -1.48 14.29
N ASN A 102 4.98 -2.63 13.61
CA ASN A 102 3.79 -3.49 13.53
C ASN A 102 3.52 -4.23 14.84
N ASP A 103 2.27 -4.20 15.28
CA ASP A 103 1.76 -4.94 16.43
C ASP A 103 0.67 -5.97 16.08
N LEU A 104 0.43 -6.18 14.77
CA LEU A 104 -0.54 -7.14 14.24
C LEU A 104 0.13 -8.50 13.95
N LEU A 105 -0.55 -9.57 14.33
CA LEU A 105 -0.25 -10.93 13.86
C LEU A 105 -1.20 -11.30 12.72
N PRO A 106 -0.85 -12.25 11.83
CA PRO A 106 -1.76 -12.74 10.79
C PRO A 106 -3.11 -13.23 11.33
N SER A 107 -3.13 -13.82 12.54
CA SER A 107 -4.35 -14.24 13.22
C SER A 107 -5.26 -13.08 13.62
N ASN A 108 -4.72 -11.89 13.90
CA ASN A 108 -5.53 -10.72 14.22
C ASN A 108 -6.32 -10.26 12.98
N LEU A 109 -5.76 -10.37 11.79
CA LEU A 109 -6.47 -10.00 10.56
C LEU A 109 -7.73 -10.86 10.36
N ALA A 110 -7.62 -12.16 10.66
CA ALA A 110 -8.77 -13.06 10.60
C ALA A 110 -9.87 -12.73 11.62
N GLN A 111 -9.52 -12.09 12.73
CA GLN A 111 -10.44 -11.68 13.79
C GLN A 111 -11.03 -10.28 13.58
N LEU A 112 -10.27 -9.40 12.93
CA LEU A 112 -10.54 -7.96 12.83
C LEU A 112 -10.92 -7.51 11.41
N THR A 113 -11.25 -8.46 10.53
CA THR A 113 -11.76 -8.16 9.18
C THR A 113 -12.80 -9.21 8.76
N ASP A 114 -13.76 -8.82 7.95
CA ASP A 114 -14.69 -9.75 7.31
C ASP A 114 -14.05 -10.43 6.10
N VAL A 115 -13.24 -9.68 5.37
CA VAL A 115 -12.49 -10.12 4.20
C VAL A 115 -11.13 -9.42 4.17
N PHE A 116 -10.09 -10.15 3.84
CA PHE A 116 -8.81 -9.56 3.47
C PHE A 116 -8.13 -10.37 2.37
N TYR A 117 -7.21 -9.77 1.66
CA TYR A 117 -6.37 -10.56 0.77
C TYR A 117 -4.88 -10.44 1.10
N ILE A 118 -4.16 -11.49 0.76
CA ILE A 118 -2.73 -11.60 0.95
C ILE A 118 -2.07 -11.43 -0.41
N GLY A 119 -1.33 -10.34 -0.56
CA GLY A 119 -0.61 -10.05 -1.79
C GLY A 119 0.44 -11.09 -2.10
N GLY A 120 0.39 -11.67 -3.32
CA GLY A 120 1.37 -12.64 -3.81
C GLY A 120 2.37 -12.01 -4.77
N THR A 121 1.90 -11.29 -5.78
CA THR A 121 2.73 -10.81 -6.91
C THR A 121 3.81 -9.82 -6.49
N LYS A 122 3.58 -9.01 -5.46
CA LYS A 122 4.57 -8.08 -4.90
C LYS A 122 5.51 -8.74 -3.88
N MET A 123 5.25 -10.02 -3.55
CA MET A 123 5.96 -10.80 -2.53
C MET A 123 6.66 -12.05 -3.12
N GLY A 124 6.92 -12.06 -4.43
CA GLY A 124 7.67 -13.13 -5.08
C GLY A 124 6.84 -14.15 -5.84
N ALA A 125 5.51 -14.15 -5.76
CA ALA A 125 4.67 -14.96 -6.63
C ALA A 125 4.72 -14.46 -8.08
N LEU A 126 4.62 -15.37 -9.03
CA LEU A 126 4.54 -15.04 -10.45
C LEU A 126 3.20 -14.41 -10.81
N CYS A 127 2.12 -14.86 -10.16
CA CYS A 127 0.77 -14.34 -10.37
C CYS A 127 -0.15 -14.73 -9.21
N GLY A 128 -1.25 -13.98 -9.06
CA GLY A 128 -2.34 -14.28 -8.15
C GLY A 128 -2.16 -13.74 -6.73
N GLU A 129 -3.31 -13.70 -6.06
CA GLU A 129 -3.48 -13.21 -4.70
C GLU A 129 -4.33 -14.25 -3.93
N ALA A 130 -4.17 -14.34 -2.61
CA ALA A 130 -4.98 -15.22 -1.78
C ALA A 130 -6.06 -14.41 -1.05
N LEU A 131 -7.33 -14.59 -1.43
CA LEU A 131 -8.45 -13.97 -0.75
C LEU A 131 -8.91 -14.81 0.44
N VAL A 132 -8.95 -14.22 1.62
CA VAL A 132 -9.46 -14.82 2.86
C VAL A 132 -10.81 -14.20 3.19
N ILE A 133 -11.86 -15.02 3.26
CA ILE A 133 -13.22 -14.60 3.60
C ILE A 133 -13.57 -15.20 4.96
N ASN A 134 -13.57 -14.36 5.99
CA ASN A 134 -13.88 -14.76 7.36
C ASN A 134 -15.40 -14.83 7.59
N GLN A 135 -16.14 -13.88 7.03
CA GLN A 135 -17.59 -13.79 7.20
C GLN A 135 -18.31 -14.90 6.42
N PRO A 136 -19.02 -15.84 7.09
CA PRO A 136 -19.66 -16.99 6.41
C PRO A 136 -20.67 -16.60 5.33
N MET A 137 -21.42 -15.51 5.53
CA MET A 137 -22.41 -15.03 4.56
C MET A 137 -21.76 -14.65 3.24
N LEU A 138 -20.53 -14.11 3.25
CA LEU A 138 -19.81 -13.72 2.04
C LEU A 138 -19.17 -14.91 1.32
N ARG A 139 -19.01 -16.06 1.98
CA ARG A 139 -18.50 -17.30 1.36
C ARG A 139 -19.57 -18.01 0.54
N LYS A 140 -20.86 -17.80 0.89
CA LYS A 140 -21.96 -18.42 0.19
C LYS A 140 -21.92 -17.99 -1.27
N ASP A 141 -21.98 -18.96 -2.16
CA ASP A 141 -22.02 -18.77 -3.62
C ASP A 141 -20.83 -17.98 -4.23
N PHE A 142 -19.77 -17.73 -3.45
CA PHE A 142 -18.59 -16.97 -3.92
C PHE A 142 -17.95 -17.60 -5.17
N ARG A 143 -17.94 -18.95 -5.30
CA ARG A 143 -17.42 -19.63 -6.50
C ARG A 143 -18.21 -19.33 -7.76
N PHE A 144 -19.50 -19.05 -7.68
CA PHE A 144 -20.30 -18.60 -8.82
C PHE A 144 -19.83 -17.22 -9.29
N ASN A 145 -19.59 -16.30 -8.37
CA ASN A 145 -19.03 -14.99 -8.68
C ASN A 145 -17.64 -15.09 -9.31
N MET A 146 -16.76 -15.96 -8.76
CA MET A 146 -15.46 -16.24 -9.35
C MET A 146 -15.58 -16.74 -10.79
N LYS A 147 -16.48 -17.70 -11.05
CA LYS A 147 -16.68 -18.25 -12.39
C LYS A 147 -17.18 -17.20 -13.36
N GLN A 148 -18.18 -16.41 -12.94
CA GLN A 148 -18.79 -15.37 -13.76
C GLN A 148 -17.77 -14.28 -14.15
N LYS A 149 -16.85 -13.94 -13.25
CA LYS A 149 -15.81 -12.92 -13.47
C LYS A 149 -14.51 -13.47 -14.07
N GLY A 150 -14.48 -14.74 -14.48
CA GLY A 150 -13.30 -15.36 -15.10
C GLY A 150 -12.18 -15.74 -14.12
N ALA A 151 -12.41 -15.62 -12.81
CA ALA A 151 -11.39 -15.88 -11.78
C ALA A 151 -11.31 -17.35 -11.35
N LEU A 152 -12.21 -18.22 -11.81
CA LEU A 152 -12.17 -19.66 -11.54
C LEU A 152 -11.40 -20.37 -12.66
N LEU A 153 -10.09 -20.47 -12.49
CA LEU A 153 -9.19 -21.08 -13.48
C LEU A 153 -9.29 -22.60 -13.47
N ALA A 154 -9.23 -23.24 -14.66
CA ALA A 154 -9.21 -24.70 -14.80
C ALA A 154 -7.97 -25.34 -14.15
N LYS A 155 -6.83 -24.64 -14.14
CA LYS A 155 -5.55 -25.03 -13.52
C LYS A 155 -5.22 -24.17 -12.30
N GLY A 156 -6.21 -23.74 -11.52
CA GLY A 156 -6.06 -22.81 -10.38
C GLY A 156 -5.09 -23.27 -9.28
N ARG A 157 -4.80 -24.58 -9.20
CA ARG A 157 -3.79 -25.09 -8.27
C ARG A 157 -2.39 -24.48 -8.44
N ILE A 158 -2.05 -23.92 -9.61
CA ILE A 158 -0.78 -23.23 -9.84
C ILE A 158 -0.66 -22.02 -8.91
N LEU A 159 -1.77 -21.29 -8.66
CA LEU A 159 -1.82 -20.20 -7.72
C LEU A 159 -1.59 -20.69 -6.27
N GLY A 160 -2.28 -21.76 -5.88
CA GLY A 160 -2.15 -22.35 -4.55
C GLY A 160 -0.74 -22.87 -4.26
N LEU A 161 -0.07 -23.47 -5.25
CA LEU A 161 1.31 -23.95 -5.10
C LEU A 161 2.29 -22.81 -4.80
N GLN A 162 2.11 -21.63 -5.39
CA GLN A 162 2.93 -20.46 -5.09
C GLN A 162 2.77 -20.02 -3.63
N PHE A 163 1.53 -19.98 -3.12
CA PHE A 163 1.29 -19.64 -1.72
C PHE A 163 1.79 -20.73 -0.78
N SER A 164 1.65 -22.01 -1.14
CA SER A 164 2.25 -23.11 -0.37
C SER A 164 3.76 -22.96 -0.22
N GLU A 165 4.45 -22.55 -1.29
CA GLU A 165 5.90 -22.33 -1.25
C GLU A 165 6.24 -21.05 -0.49
N LEU A 166 5.52 -19.95 -0.71
CA LEU A 166 5.75 -18.67 0.00
C LEU A 166 5.59 -18.81 1.52
N PHE A 167 4.63 -19.60 2.00
CA PHE A 167 4.43 -19.80 3.45
C PHE A 167 5.28 -20.92 4.04
N LYS A 168 6.00 -21.69 3.21
CA LYS A 168 6.94 -22.69 3.69
C LYS A 168 8.17 -22.00 4.28
N ASP A 169 8.61 -22.46 5.43
CA ASP A 169 9.83 -22.02 6.12
C ASP A 169 9.92 -20.48 6.29
N ASN A 170 8.77 -19.82 6.42
CA ASN A 170 8.64 -18.36 6.59
C ASN A 170 9.12 -17.51 5.39
N LEU A 171 9.30 -18.07 4.21
CA LEU A 171 9.83 -17.36 3.04
C LEU A 171 9.09 -16.06 2.72
N TYR A 172 7.73 -16.04 2.84
CA TYR A 172 6.92 -14.83 2.64
C TYR A 172 7.38 -13.65 3.49
N PHE A 173 7.67 -13.92 4.77
CA PHE A 173 8.11 -12.89 5.71
C PHE A 173 9.58 -12.52 5.52
N GLU A 174 10.44 -13.46 5.14
CA GLU A 174 11.84 -13.18 4.80
C GLU A 174 11.95 -12.23 3.60
N LEU A 175 11.18 -12.48 2.53
CA LEU A 175 11.13 -11.62 1.35
C LEU A 175 10.60 -10.22 1.69
N ALA A 176 9.60 -10.13 2.58
CA ALA A 176 9.06 -8.87 3.07
C ALA A 176 10.06 -8.09 3.93
N ASN A 177 10.72 -8.76 4.86
CA ASN A 177 11.78 -8.18 5.69
C ASN A 177 12.91 -7.60 4.84
N HIS A 178 13.37 -8.35 3.83
CA HIS A 178 14.37 -7.86 2.90
C HIS A 178 13.92 -6.59 2.17
N ALA A 179 12.69 -6.56 1.67
CA ALA A 179 12.15 -5.36 1.01
C ALA A 179 12.12 -4.15 1.94
N ASN A 180 11.67 -4.32 3.20
CA ASN A 180 11.65 -3.26 4.20
C ASN A 180 13.07 -2.78 4.57
N GLU A 181 14.02 -3.70 4.71
CA GLU A 181 15.41 -3.36 5.01
C GLU A 181 16.05 -2.54 3.89
N MET A 182 15.80 -2.88 2.62
CA MET A 182 16.28 -2.08 1.49
C MET A 182 15.66 -0.68 1.47
N ALA A 183 14.38 -0.54 1.83
CA ALA A 183 13.74 0.76 1.97
C ALA A 183 14.34 1.57 3.14
N ARG A 184 14.60 0.92 4.27
CA ARG A 184 15.25 1.54 5.43
C ARG A 184 16.64 2.07 5.08
N LEU A 185 17.45 1.30 4.35
CA LEU A 185 18.76 1.74 3.87
C LEU A 185 18.66 2.96 2.95
N LEU A 186 17.70 2.96 2.01
CA LEU A 186 17.41 4.13 1.17
C LEU A 186 17.02 5.35 2.01
N LYS A 187 16.08 5.17 2.95
CA LYS A 187 15.58 6.25 3.82
C LYS A 187 16.72 6.88 4.63
N VAL A 188 17.56 6.06 5.25
CA VAL A 188 18.73 6.53 6.01
C VAL A 188 19.72 7.27 5.10
N GLY A 189 20.05 6.70 3.94
CA GLY A 189 20.96 7.33 2.98
C GLY A 189 20.44 8.68 2.46
N ILE A 190 19.17 8.76 2.11
CA ILE A 190 18.53 9.99 1.63
C ILE A 190 18.44 11.04 2.75
N SER A 191 18.06 10.65 3.98
CA SER A 191 18.02 11.53 5.14
C SER A 191 19.41 12.11 5.46
N SER A 192 20.48 11.31 5.32
CA SER A 192 21.86 11.77 5.57
C SER A 192 22.33 12.88 4.61
N LEU A 193 21.66 13.01 3.47
CA LEU A 193 21.89 14.10 2.49
C LEU A 193 21.02 15.33 2.76
N GLY A 194 20.19 15.32 3.81
CA GLY A 194 19.34 16.44 4.23
C GLY A 194 17.96 16.49 3.58
N TYR A 195 17.56 15.48 2.79
CA TYR A 195 16.26 15.45 2.17
C TYR A 195 15.17 15.04 3.16
N GLN A 196 14.00 15.68 3.03
CA GLN A 196 12.81 15.38 3.81
C GLN A 196 11.92 14.36 3.07
N PHE A 197 10.95 13.81 3.79
CA PHE A 197 9.96 12.88 3.26
C PHE A 197 8.56 13.46 3.42
N MET A 198 7.68 13.20 2.47
CA MET A 198 6.27 13.61 2.52
C MET A 198 5.54 12.92 3.68
N VAL A 199 5.87 11.65 3.93
CA VAL A 199 5.26 10.82 4.97
C VAL A 199 6.34 9.94 5.60
N ASP A 200 6.19 9.66 6.90
CA ASP A 200 7.06 8.74 7.63
C ASP A 200 6.62 7.29 7.40
N SER A 201 7.00 6.74 6.25
CA SER A 201 6.74 5.34 5.92
C SER A 201 7.74 4.42 6.62
N ASP A 202 7.23 3.30 7.14
CA ASP A 202 8.01 2.23 7.77
C ASP A 202 8.06 0.95 6.92
N THR A 203 7.51 1.00 5.69
CA THR A 203 7.37 -0.14 4.79
C THR A 203 8.28 -0.01 3.57
N ASN A 204 8.08 -0.86 2.59
CA ASN A 204 8.89 -0.90 1.36
C ASN A 204 8.64 0.24 0.37
N GLN A 205 7.83 1.24 0.73
CA GLN A 205 7.57 2.44 -0.08
C GLN A 205 8.04 3.68 0.67
N ILE A 206 8.85 4.53 0.05
CA ILE A 206 9.31 5.79 0.64
C ILE A 206 9.09 6.95 -0.32
N PHE A 207 8.86 8.14 0.23
CA PHE A 207 8.39 9.32 -0.51
C PHE A 207 9.28 10.55 -0.25
N PRO A 208 10.55 10.55 -0.70
CA PRO A 208 11.44 11.68 -0.51
C PRO A 208 11.04 12.87 -1.39
N ILE A 209 11.27 14.08 -0.86
CA ILE A 209 11.07 15.36 -1.54
C ILE A 209 12.42 15.77 -2.14
N ILE A 210 12.51 15.81 -3.47
CA ILE A 210 13.77 15.99 -4.19
C ILE A 210 13.65 17.19 -5.14
N PRO A 211 14.69 18.07 -5.26
CA PRO A 211 14.71 19.15 -6.23
C PRO A 211 14.54 18.65 -7.67
N ASN A 212 13.72 19.36 -8.47
CA ASN A 212 13.37 18.94 -9.84
C ASN A 212 14.57 18.73 -10.76
N LYS A 213 15.64 19.51 -10.58
CA LYS A 213 16.90 19.35 -11.34
C LYS A 213 17.55 17.99 -11.05
N ILE A 214 17.54 17.56 -9.78
CA ILE A 214 18.09 16.26 -9.37
C ILE A 214 17.18 15.12 -9.82
N VAL A 215 15.86 15.28 -9.72
CA VAL A 215 14.90 14.30 -10.23
C VAL A 215 15.17 14.01 -11.71
N ALA A 216 15.34 15.03 -12.53
CA ALA A 216 15.64 14.88 -13.95
C ALA A 216 16.95 14.11 -14.22
N LEU A 217 17.97 14.30 -13.38
CA LEU A 217 19.23 13.54 -13.46
C LEU A 217 19.05 12.08 -13.03
N LEU A 218 18.28 11.82 -11.98
CA LEU A 218 17.98 10.46 -11.51
C LEU A 218 17.19 9.68 -12.57
N GLU A 219 16.23 10.29 -13.24
CA GLU A 219 15.42 9.67 -14.30
C GLU A 219 16.24 9.18 -15.51
N THR A 220 17.46 9.67 -15.69
CA THR A 220 18.36 9.15 -16.73
C THR A 220 18.91 7.76 -16.43
N LYS A 221 18.81 7.31 -15.17
CA LYS A 221 19.38 6.04 -14.70
C LYS A 221 18.37 5.13 -14.00
N TYR A 222 17.35 5.69 -13.38
CA TYR A 222 16.41 5.00 -12.52
C TYR A 222 14.98 5.21 -12.96
N LEU A 223 14.13 4.20 -12.76
CA LEU A 223 12.68 4.29 -12.95
C LEU A 223 12.01 4.42 -11.59
N PHE A 224 11.24 5.48 -11.40
CA PHE A 224 10.40 5.72 -10.22
C PHE A 224 9.19 6.55 -10.62
N THR A 225 8.21 6.65 -9.73
CA THR A 225 7.01 7.45 -9.97
C THR A 225 7.23 8.86 -9.41
N ARG A 226 6.95 9.90 -10.17
CA ARG A 226 6.68 11.23 -9.62
C ARG A 226 5.31 11.17 -8.96
N TRP A 227 5.29 11.30 -7.64
CA TRP A 227 4.07 11.09 -6.86
C TRP A 227 3.24 12.36 -6.75
N ASP A 228 3.88 13.46 -6.36
CA ASP A 228 3.25 14.77 -6.23
C ASP A 228 4.27 15.89 -6.47
N SER A 229 3.79 17.08 -6.82
CA SER A 229 4.60 18.29 -6.92
C SER A 229 4.34 19.15 -5.68
N THR A 230 5.28 19.20 -4.75
CA THR A 230 5.16 20.03 -3.54
C THR A 230 5.16 21.52 -3.84
N ASN A 231 5.94 21.92 -4.85
CA ASN A 231 6.05 23.30 -5.32
C ASN A 231 6.69 23.34 -6.73
N ARG A 232 7.00 24.54 -7.24
CA ARG A 232 7.62 24.70 -8.56
C ARG A 232 9.05 24.17 -8.67
N THR A 233 9.73 23.90 -7.57
CA THR A 233 11.15 23.55 -7.50
C THR A 233 11.44 22.15 -7.03
N GLU A 234 10.47 21.48 -6.40
CA GLU A 234 10.64 20.15 -5.79
C GLU A 234 9.48 19.21 -6.14
N THR A 235 9.79 17.95 -6.23
CA THR A 235 8.85 16.85 -6.49
C THR A 235 9.00 15.77 -5.44
N VAL A 236 7.88 15.24 -4.97
CA VAL A 236 7.86 13.96 -4.24
C VAL A 236 8.04 12.84 -5.26
N ILE A 237 9.03 11.99 -5.05
CA ILE A 237 9.18 10.76 -5.82
C ILE A 237 8.84 9.56 -4.96
N ARG A 238 8.18 8.55 -5.53
CA ARG A 238 7.93 7.28 -4.86
C ARG A 238 9.02 6.29 -5.24
N LEU A 239 9.80 5.85 -4.26
CA LEU A 239 10.74 4.75 -4.39
C LEU A 239 10.11 3.50 -3.74
N VAL A 240 10.18 2.38 -4.45
CA VAL A 240 9.62 1.10 -4.00
C VAL A 240 10.70 0.05 -4.07
N THR A 241 11.00 -0.56 -2.95
CA THR A 241 11.86 -1.73 -2.87
C THR A 241 11.04 -3.02 -2.91
N SER A 242 11.67 -4.12 -3.26
CA SER A 242 11.04 -5.42 -3.36
C SER A 242 11.98 -6.52 -2.83
N TRP A 243 11.47 -7.72 -2.78
CA TRP A 243 12.25 -8.92 -2.47
C TRP A 243 13.48 -9.12 -3.37
N SER A 244 13.50 -8.55 -4.57
CA SER A 244 14.62 -8.66 -5.53
C SER A 244 15.54 -7.43 -5.53
N THR A 245 15.25 -6.39 -4.74
CA THR A 245 16.09 -5.20 -4.67
C THR A 245 17.43 -5.54 -4.00
N SER A 246 18.54 -5.37 -4.70
CA SER A 246 19.86 -5.64 -4.14
C SER A 246 20.38 -4.45 -3.31
N GLU A 247 21.11 -4.74 -2.24
CA GLU A 247 21.81 -3.71 -1.44
C GLU A 247 22.78 -2.88 -2.30
N LYS A 248 23.40 -3.51 -3.32
CA LYS A 248 24.25 -2.81 -4.28
C LYS A 248 23.48 -1.72 -5.03
N ALA A 249 22.30 -2.02 -5.55
CA ALA A 249 21.47 -1.03 -6.25
C ALA A 249 21.05 0.13 -5.34
N VAL A 250 20.73 -0.17 -4.08
CA VAL A 250 20.44 0.84 -3.06
C VAL A 250 21.63 1.78 -2.84
N LYS A 251 22.83 1.23 -2.64
CA LYS A 251 24.07 2.00 -2.45
C LYS A 251 24.41 2.84 -3.68
N GLU A 252 24.25 2.30 -4.88
CA GLU A 252 24.47 3.03 -6.15
C GLU A 252 23.49 4.22 -6.26
N PHE A 253 22.22 4.04 -5.95
CA PHE A 253 21.23 5.12 -5.95
C PHE A 253 21.63 6.24 -4.98
N ILE A 254 22.02 5.92 -3.74
CA ILE A 254 22.44 6.91 -2.73
C ILE A 254 23.71 7.65 -3.19
N GLN A 255 24.68 6.95 -3.81
CA GLN A 255 25.91 7.56 -4.33
C GLN A 255 25.60 8.55 -5.48
N ASP A 256 24.73 8.17 -6.42
CA ASP A 256 24.33 9.04 -7.51
C ASP A 256 23.53 10.24 -7.00
N LEU A 257 22.62 10.06 -6.06
CA LEU A 257 21.89 11.15 -5.42
C LEU A 257 22.87 12.14 -4.76
N LYS A 258 23.84 11.66 -3.99
CA LYS A 258 24.88 12.48 -3.37
C LYS A 258 25.68 13.26 -4.44
N LYS A 259 26.09 12.60 -5.51
CA LYS A 259 26.81 13.24 -6.61
C LYS A 259 26.00 14.37 -7.26
N PHE A 260 24.73 14.13 -7.54
CA PHE A 260 23.85 15.11 -8.18
C PHE A 260 23.53 16.28 -7.24
N THR A 261 23.41 16.03 -5.94
CA THR A 261 23.26 17.07 -4.90
C THR A 261 24.46 18.02 -4.91
N VAL A 262 25.70 17.49 -4.93
CA VAL A 262 26.91 18.31 -4.98
C VAL A 262 27.00 19.11 -6.27
N LEU A 263 26.63 18.54 -7.40
CA LEU A 263 26.62 19.25 -8.70
C LEU A 263 25.65 20.43 -8.69
N GLU A 264 24.43 20.23 -8.16
CA GLU A 264 23.44 21.30 -8.06
C GLU A 264 23.88 22.44 -7.15
N LEU A 265 24.50 22.12 -6.00
CA LEU A 265 25.03 23.14 -5.07
C LEU A 265 26.15 23.96 -5.70
N ARG A 266 27.06 23.34 -6.47
CA ARG A 266 28.11 24.05 -7.21
C ARG A 266 27.55 24.94 -8.31
N GLY A 267 26.51 24.50 -9.03
CA GLY A 267 25.84 25.32 -10.04
C GLY A 267 25.23 26.59 -9.43
N LYS A 268 24.56 26.49 -8.30
CA LYS A 268 23.99 27.66 -7.58
C LYS A 268 25.05 28.68 -7.12
N LEU A 269 26.24 28.23 -6.77
CA LEU A 269 27.37 29.11 -6.37
C LEU A 269 28.03 29.84 -7.56
N MET A 270 27.84 29.34 -8.79
CA MET A 270 28.35 30.00 -10.00
C MET A 270 27.36 30.98 -10.62
N ASP A 271 26.07 30.86 -10.31
CA ASP A 271 24.97 31.71 -10.78
C ASP A 271 24.62 32.84 -9.80
N SER A 272 25.24 32.90 -8.63
CA SER A 272 25.12 33.95 -7.59
C SER A 272 26.32 34.92 -7.60
#